data_44198d0ed3e32f0075bf87d4756650f0
#
_entry.id   44198d0ed3e32f0075bf87d4756650f0
#
_cell.length_a   1.000
_cell.length_b   1.000
_cell.length_c   1.000
_cell.angle_alpha   90.00
_cell.angle_beta   90.00
_cell.angle_gamma   90.00
#
_symmetry.space_group_name_H-M   'P 1'
#
loop_
_entity.id
_entity.type
_entity.pdbx_description
1 polymer ?
#
loop_
_entity_poly.entity_id
_entity_poly.type
_entity_poly.pdbx_seq_one_letter_code
_entity_poly.pdbx_strand_id
1 'polypeptide(L)'
;MHAGGVCFGFQPRTSLSLRFLRPGVGERLEIAELEETEPPVGRPLREWRPPANPLHARLYRHEARFHLWVEDGGWYTIDPAQPEILVPKGVDPLQREERLWSIPALLCFVQRGDVPLHGAAVEIDGGAVLLCGPSRAGKTTLTAALLGDGHRVLTEDLSCLRPAPSPAVLPGPAMLRVRRDAYQRLKPPGAVVGRDHDRIHLMLDGELRGDGRPVPLRAVLLLRSSDHVQSERVPPQDALRDLWALSLKLPLEEDRSRCFHGLVQLTDAVPIWNLHRPLTYGHLPAVVAEVARLCSVP
;
A
#
# COMPACT_ATOMS: atom_id res chain seq x y z
N MET A 1 9.05 -27.93 -4.26
CA MET A 1 9.48 -26.76 -3.46
C MET A 1 8.76 -25.55 -4.04
N HIS A 2 7.75 -25.00 -3.34
CA HIS A 2 7.13 -23.75 -3.79
C HIS A 2 8.20 -22.66 -3.75
N ALA A 3 8.47 -22.03 -4.88
CA ALA A 3 9.30 -20.85 -4.92
C ALA A 3 8.73 -19.85 -3.93
N GLY A 4 9.54 -19.46 -2.92
CA GLY A 4 9.09 -18.57 -1.88
C GLY A 4 8.64 -17.22 -2.47
N GLY A 5 7.49 -16.74 -2.05
CA GLY A 5 6.99 -15.43 -2.47
C GLY A 5 7.12 -14.42 -1.33
N VAL A 6 7.14 -13.15 -1.67
CA VAL A 6 7.26 -12.04 -0.72
C VAL A 6 6.18 -10.98 -0.93
N CYS A 7 5.87 -10.27 0.15
CA CYS A 7 5.03 -9.08 0.16
C CYS A 7 5.54 -8.10 1.21
N PHE A 8 5.75 -6.85 0.85
CA PHE A 8 6.36 -5.82 1.72
C PHE A 8 7.70 -6.25 2.34
N GLY A 9 8.49 -7.04 1.60
CA GLY A 9 9.77 -7.57 2.08
C GLY A 9 9.64 -8.73 3.07
N PHE A 10 8.43 -9.20 3.39
CA PHE A 10 8.20 -10.39 4.20
C PHE A 10 8.01 -11.63 3.34
N GLN A 11 8.63 -12.73 3.75
CA GLN A 11 8.43 -14.07 3.20
C GLN A 11 7.52 -14.87 4.15
N PRO A 12 6.25 -15.10 3.80
CA PRO A 12 5.33 -15.86 4.64
C PRO A 12 5.77 -17.31 4.86
N ARG A 13 5.62 -17.79 6.09
CA ARG A 13 5.67 -19.18 6.47
C ARG A 13 4.27 -19.60 6.88
N THR A 14 3.59 -20.34 6.01
CA THR A 14 2.18 -20.66 6.19
C THR A 14 1.78 -21.90 5.40
N SER A 15 0.74 -22.57 5.85
CA SER A 15 0.02 -23.59 5.07
C SER A 15 -1.08 -22.98 4.18
N LEU A 16 -1.39 -21.70 4.33
CA LEU A 16 -2.42 -21.02 3.56
C LEU A 16 -1.97 -20.77 2.11
N SER A 17 -2.92 -20.86 1.19
CA SER A 17 -2.69 -20.44 -0.18
C SER A 17 -2.80 -18.93 -0.28
N LEU A 18 -1.67 -18.24 -0.53
CA LEU A 18 -1.58 -16.81 -0.77
C LEU A 18 -1.35 -16.56 -2.27
N ARG A 19 -2.18 -15.69 -2.87
CA ARG A 19 -2.22 -15.48 -4.33
C ARG A 19 -1.41 -14.29 -4.78
N PHE A 20 -1.27 -13.27 -3.91
CA PHE A 20 -0.71 -11.97 -4.28
C PHE A 20 0.76 -11.80 -3.94
N LEU A 21 1.46 -12.88 -3.62
CA LEU A 21 2.90 -12.85 -3.38
C LEU A 21 3.67 -12.63 -4.68
N ARG A 22 4.79 -11.91 -4.59
CA ARG A 22 5.74 -11.74 -5.67
C ARG A 22 6.91 -12.70 -5.52
N PRO A 23 7.51 -13.21 -6.60
CA PRO A 23 8.75 -14.00 -6.50
C PRO A 23 9.83 -13.24 -5.73
N GLY A 24 10.49 -13.91 -4.79
CA GLY A 24 11.58 -13.26 -4.03
C GLY A 24 11.84 -13.93 -2.69
N VAL A 25 12.83 -13.36 -2.00
CA VAL A 25 13.25 -13.77 -0.64
C VAL A 25 13.10 -12.54 0.27
N GLY A 26 12.67 -12.75 1.50
CA GLY A 26 12.45 -11.69 2.47
C GLY A 26 12.59 -12.15 3.91
N GLU A 27 12.29 -11.27 4.83
CA GLU A 27 12.23 -11.58 6.24
C GLU A 27 11.07 -12.53 6.55
N ARG A 28 11.29 -13.42 7.51
CA ARG A 28 10.28 -14.41 7.91
C ARG A 28 9.07 -13.72 8.53
N LEU A 29 7.87 -14.11 8.10
CA LEU A 29 6.59 -13.76 8.69
C LEU A 29 5.77 -15.04 8.90
N GLU A 30 5.48 -15.36 10.16
CA GLU A 30 4.62 -16.50 10.47
C GLU A 30 3.16 -16.11 10.25
N ILE A 31 2.42 -16.97 9.52
CA ILE A 31 0.99 -16.78 9.30
C ILE A 31 0.29 -18.11 9.56
N ALA A 32 -0.65 -18.12 10.50
CA ALA A 32 -1.45 -19.28 10.84
C ALA A 32 -2.93 -18.92 10.99
N GLU A 33 -3.80 -19.91 10.93
CA GLU A 33 -5.22 -19.71 11.25
C GLU A 33 -5.43 -19.64 12.75
N LEU A 34 -6.28 -18.73 13.15
CA LEU A 34 -6.73 -18.57 14.52
C LEU A 34 -7.87 -19.54 14.80
N GLU A 35 -7.74 -20.38 15.83
CA GLU A 35 -8.77 -21.38 16.12
C GLU A 35 -10.01 -20.78 16.76
N GLU A 36 -9.86 -19.94 17.77
CA GLU A 36 -10.91 -19.11 18.38
C GLU A 36 -10.24 -17.94 19.09
N THR A 37 -10.89 -16.77 19.13
CA THR A 37 -10.43 -15.61 19.93
C THR A 37 -11.55 -15.15 20.83
N GLU A 38 -11.26 -15.07 22.11
CA GLU A 38 -12.04 -14.20 22.96
C GLU A 38 -11.73 -12.75 22.58
N PRO A 39 -12.75 -11.91 22.36
CA PRO A 39 -12.52 -10.50 22.09
C PRO A 39 -11.79 -9.88 23.27
N PRO A 40 -10.73 -9.06 23.04
CA PRO A 40 -10.02 -8.40 24.12
C PRO A 40 -10.96 -7.50 24.90
N VAL A 41 -10.84 -7.53 26.22
CA VAL A 41 -11.61 -6.68 27.13
C VAL A 41 -11.02 -5.26 27.12
N GLY A 42 -11.86 -4.23 26.97
CA GLY A 42 -11.44 -2.84 27.09
C GLY A 42 -11.86 -1.95 25.93
N ARG A 43 -11.30 -0.73 25.91
CA ARG A 43 -11.56 0.24 24.84
C ARG A 43 -10.58 0.01 23.68
N PRO A 44 -11.05 0.10 22.42
CA PRO A 44 -10.15 0.02 21.27
C PRO A 44 -9.16 1.20 21.27
N LEU A 45 -7.92 0.93 20.90
CA LEU A 45 -6.91 1.96 20.59
C LEU A 45 -7.35 2.84 19.43
N ARG A 46 -8.04 2.22 18.47
CA ARG A 46 -8.56 2.89 17.28
C ARG A 46 -9.81 2.20 16.76
N GLU A 47 -10.71 3.00 16.25
CA GLU A 47 -11.92 2.53 15.59
C GLU A 47 -12.14 3.27 14.28
N TRP A 48 -12.51 2.53 13.26
CA TRP A 48 -12.90 3.02 11.93
C TRP A 48 -14.37 2.68 11.73
N ARG A 49 -15.19 3.65 11.36
CA ARG A 49 -16.63 3.47 11.15
C ARG A 49 -17.12 4.12 9.86
N PRO A 50 -18.14 3.57 9.19
CA PRO A 50 -18.88 4.28 8.16
C PRO A 50 -19.47 5.61 8.69
N PRO A 51 -19.66 6.64 7.86
CA PRO A 51 -19.35 6.67 6.42
C PRO A 51 -17.90 7.04 6.10
N ALA A 52 -17.05 7.35 7.11
CA ALA A 52 -15.67 7.75 6.90
C ALA A 52 -14.79 6.62 6.35
N ASN A 53 -15.11 5.37 6.72
CA ASN A 53 -14.50 4.17 6.17
C ASN A 53 -15.58 3.26 5.59
N PRO A 54 -15.26 2.48 4.53
CA PRO A 54 -16.22 1.54 3.93
C PRO A 54 -16.53 0.35 4.86
N LEU A 55 -15.69 0.08 5.85
CA LEU A 55 -15.81 -1.02 6.79
C LEU A 55 -15.69 -0.54 8.23
N HIS A 56 -16.41 -1.20 9.12
CA HIS A 56 -16.23 -1.06 10.55
C HIS A 56 -15.08 -1.97 10.99
N ALA A 57 -14.08 -1.38 11.66
CA ALA A 57 -12.95 -2.10 12.21
C ALA A 57 -12.51 -1.50 13.55
N ARG A 58 -11.97 -2.33 14.42
CA ARG A 58 -11.49 -1.94 15.76
C ARG A 58 -10.15 -2.59 16.02
N LEU A 59 -9.20 -1.78 16.49
CA LEU A 59 -7.87 -2.22 16.87
C LEU A 59 -7.73 -2.14 18.40
N TYR A 60 -7.31 -3.22 19.01
CA TYR A 60 -7.01 -3.33 20.42
C TYR A 60 -5.55 -3.68 20.63
N ARG A 61 -5.02 -3.45 21.81
CA ARG A 61 -3.72 -3.96 22.26
C ARG A 61 -3.90 -4.66 23.60
N HIS A 62 -3.37 -5.85 23.68
CA HIS A 62 -3.23 -6.58 24.92
C HIS A 62 -1.78 -7.06 25.03
N GLU A 63 -1.08 -6.60 26.07
CA GLU A 63 0.37 -6.80 26.23
C GLU A 63 1.17 -6.30 25.02
N ALA A 64 1.92 -7.20 24.36
CA ALA A 64 2.71 -6.90 23.16
C ALA A 64 1.95 -7.12 21.85
N ARG A 65 0.76 -7.75 21.91
CA ARG A 65 -0.01 -8.14 20.73
C ARG A 65 -1.11 -7.14 20.39
N PHE A 66 -1.39 -7.01 19.11
CA PHE A 66 -2.54 -6.28 18.59
C PHE A 66 -3.63 -7.26 18.18
N HIS A 67 -4.89 -6.86 18.39
CA HIS A 67 -6.06 -7.59 17.97
C HIS A 67 -6.92 -6.66 17.11
N LEU A 68 -7.04 -7.00 15.83
CA LEU A 68 -7.83 -6.26 14.86
C LEU A 68 -9.12 -7.04 14.57
N TRP A 69 -10.26 -6.46 14.92
CA TRP A 69 -11.55 -6.92 14.47
C TRP A 69 -11.96 -6.17 13.21
N VAL A 70 -12.47 -6.88 12.23
CA VAL A 70 -13.00 -6.33 10.97
C VAL A 70 -14.38 -6.90 10.75
N GLU A 71 -15.37 -6.03 10.49
CA GLU A 71 -16.72 -6.43 10.10
C GLU A 71 -16.65 -7.34 8.88
N ASP A 72 -17.37 -8.46 8.90
CA ASP A 72 -17.37 -9.51 7.88
C ASP A 72 -15.99 -10.17 7.62
N GLY A 73 -14.96 -9.77 8.37
CA GLY A 73 -13.58 -10.24 8.19
C GLY A 73 -13.00 -10.96 9.43
N GLY A 74 -13.71 -10.93 10.58
CA GLY A 74 -13.28 -11.61 11.79
C GLY A 74 -12.10 -10.96 12.51
N TRP A 75 -11.45 -11.75 13.38
CA TRP A 75 -10.33 -11.32 14.20
C TRP A 75 -8.97 -11.68 13.60
N TYR A 76 -8.04 -10.72 13.65
CA TYR A 76 -6.62 -10.91 13.38
C TYR A 76 -5.84 -10.65 14.67
N THR A 77 -4.91 -11.54 15.02
CA THR A 77 -3.96 -11.30 16.12
C THR A 77 -2.57 -11.09 15.53
N ILE A 78 -1.90 -10.01 15.93
CA ILE A 78 -0.64 -9.58 15.34
C ILE A 78 0.41 -9.41 16.45
N ASP A 79 1.53 -10.07 16.31
CA ASP A 79 2.73 -9.85 17.12
C ASP A 79 3.81 -9.20 16.24
N PRO A 80 3.97 -7.87 16.27
CA PRO A 80 4.96 -7.21 15.41
C PRO A 80 6.40 -7.47 15.85
N ALA A 81 6.64 -7.79 17.13
CA ALA A 81 7.98 -8.05 17.66
C ALA A 81 8.50 -9.44 17.25
N GLN A 82 7.60 -10.39 17.05
CA GLN A 82 7.89 -11.76 16.61
C GLN A 82 7.26 -12.02 15.23
N PRO A 83 7.39 -11.18 14.24
CA PRO A 83 6.55 -11.07 13.04
C PRO A 83 5.60 -12.26 12.80
N GLU A 84 4.46 -12.24 13.49
CA GLU A 84 3.43 -13.28 13.45
C GLU A 84 2.06 -12.64 13.23
N ILE A 85 1.28 -13.24 12.34
CA ILE A 85 -0.12 -12.83 12.09
C ILE A 85 -1.01 -14.08 12.12
N LEU A 86 -1.92 -14.12 13.08
CA LEU A 86 -2.98 -15.12 13.10
C LEU A 86 -4.21 -14.56 12.38
N VAL A 87 -4.74 -15.31 11.43
CA VAL A 87 -5.86 -14.89 10.58
C VAL A 87 -7.11 -15.71 10.87
N PRO A 88 -8.32 -15.14 10.69
CA PRO A 88 -9.57 -15.84 10.99
C PRO A 88 -9.80 -17.03 10.05
N LYS A 89 -10.39 -18.12 10.61
CA LYS A 89 -10.93 -19.26 9.85
C LYS A 89 -12.28 -18.91 9.22
N GLY A 90 -12.64 -19.62 8.15
CA GLY A 90 -13.99 -19.53 7.57
C GLY A 90 -14.29 -18.25 6.78
N VAL A 91 -13.34 -17.34 6.64
CA VAL A 91 -13.47 -16.14 5.82
C VAL A 91 -13.05 -16.44 4.38
N ASP A 92 -13.69 -15.77 3.42
CA ASP A 92 -13.31 -15.88 2.01
C ASP A 92 -11.81 -15.67 1.82
N PRO A 93 -11.08 -16.58 1.13
CA PRO A 93 -9.63 -16.50 1.02
C PRO A 93 -9.11 -15.22 0.36
N LEU A 94 -9.83 -14.65 -0.61
CA LEU A 94 -9.47 -13.39 -1.26
C LEU A 94 -9.57 -12.24 -0.26
N GLN A 95 -10.70 -12.12 0.42
CA GLN A 95 -10.94 -11.10 1.41
C GLN A 95 -9.95 -11.20 2.58
N ARG A 96 -9.68 -12.42 3.06
CA ARG A 96 -8.71 -12.69 4.13
C ARG A 96 -7.31 -12.21 3.74
N GLU A 97 -6.85 -12.53 2.53
CA GLU A 97 -5.53 -12.12 2.06
C GLU A 97 -5.43 -10.60 1.85
N GLU A 98 -6.45 -9.96 1.31
CA GLU A 98 -6.51 -8.50 1.19
C GLU A 98 -6.40 -7.81 2.56
N ARG A 99 -7.08 -8.33 3.57
CA ARG A 99 -7.01 -7.81 4.95
C ARG A 99 -5.66 -8.06 5.60
N LEU A 100 -5.10 -9.26 5.41
CA LEU A 100 -3.77 -9.62 5.89
C LEU A 100 -2.71 -8.60 5.47
N TRP A 101 -2.71 -8.21 4.19
CA TRP A 101 -1.75 -7.25 3.61
C TRP A 101 -2.11 -5.77 3.84
N SER A 102 -3.05 -5.48 4.72
CA SER A 102 -3.40 -4.12 5.14
C SER A 102 -2.83 -3.80 6.54
N ILE A 103 -3.69 -3.50 7.52
CA ILE A 103 -3.28 -3.14 8.89
C ILE A 103 -2.41 -4.22 9.57
N PRO A 104 -2.69 -5.53 9.47
CA PRO A 104 -1.83 -6.54 10.08
C PRO A 104 -0.38 -6.46 9.59
N ALA A 105 -0.16 -6.50 8.29
CA ALA A 105 1.20 -6.39 7.73
C ALA A 105 1.84 -5.03 8.02
N LEU A 106 1.05 -3.94 8.02
CA LEU A 106 1.51 -2.60 8.36
C LEU A 106 2.14 -2.55 9.76
N LEU A 107 1.50 -3.13 10.77
CA LEU A 107 2.04 -3.15 12.13
C LEU A 107 3.40 -3.86 12.19
N CYS A 108 3.56 -4.95 11.43
CA CYS A 108 4.83 -5.69 11.35
C CYS A 108 5.93 -4.86 10.67
N PHE A 109 5.66 -4.22 9.51
CA PHE A 109 6.72 -3.47 8.84
C PHE A 109 7.05 -2.13 9.52
N VAL A 110 6.11 -1.51 10.23
CA VAL A 110 6.40 -0.35 11.10
C VAL A 110 7.34 -0.73 12.23
N GLN A 111 7.15 -1.88 12.85
CA GLN A 111 8.07 -2.38 13.88
C GLN A 111 9.47 -2.62 13.33
N ARG A 112 9.60 -3.02 12.07
CA ARG A 112 10.87 -3.15 11.34
C ARG A 112 11.54 -1.80 11.03
N GLY A 113 10.82 -0.68 11.16
CA GLY A 113 11.33 0.68 10.90
C GLY A 113 10.95 1.23 9.52
N ASP A 114 10.13 0.52 8.75
CA ASP A 114 9.61 1.03 7.48
C ASP A 114 8.45 2.02 7.71
N VAL A 115 8.24 2.92 6.74
CA VAL A 115 7.25 4.00 6.81
C VAL A 115 6.01 3.67 6.00
N PRO A 116 4.81 3.60 6.60
CA PRO A 116 3.56 3.41 5.89
C PRO A 116 3.04 4.73 5.33
N LEU A 117 2.71 4.75 4.04
CA LEU A 117 2.00 5.87 3.43
C LEU A 117 0.75 5.40 2.67
N HIS A 118 -0.31 6.20 2.75
CA HIS A 118 -1.49 6.03 1.91
C HIS A 118 -1.21 6.55 0.51
N GLY A 119 -0.76 5.66 -0.36
CA GLY A 119 -0.36 5.98 -1.72
C GLY A 119 -0.23 4.73 -2.58
N ALA A 120 -0.14 4.94 -3.88
CA ALA A 120 0.17 3.89 -4.86
C ALA A 120 1.60 4.10 -5.37
N ALA A 121 2.33 3.02 -5.60
CA ALA A 121 3.66 3.09 -6.18
C ALA A 121 3.74 2.32 -7.49
N VAL A 122 4.41 2.91 -8.47
CA VAL A 122 4.62 2.33 -9.80
C VAL A 122 6.10 2.37 -10.11
N GLU A 123 6.63 1.31 -10.71
CA GLU A 123 8.00 1.27 -11.21
C GLU A 123 8.04 1.71 -12.66
N ILE A 124 8.94 2.64 -12.95
CA ILE A 124 9.23 3.21 -14.27
C ILE A 124 10.74 3.16 -14.45
N ASP A 125 11.22 2.47 -15.47
CA ASP A 125 12.66 2.37 -15.80
C ASP A 125 13.56 2.00 -14.60
N GLY A 126 13.09 1.04 -13.79
CA GLY A 126 13.83 0.55 -12.62
C GLY A 126 13.82 1.50 -11.40
N GLY A 127 13.03 2.56 -11.44
CA GLY A 127 12.80 3.48 -10.31
C GLY A 127 11.34 3.51 -9.90
N ALA A 128 11.05 3.70 -8.62
CA ALA A 128 9.69 3.83 -8.10
C ALA A 128 9.25 5.29 -8.07
N VAL A 129 8.02 5.53 -8.50
CA VAL A 129 7.29 6.78 -8.28
C VAL A 129 6.14 6.50 -7.31
N LEU A 130 6.06 7.28 -6.24
CA LEU A 130 4.98 7.18 -5.27
C LEU A 130 3.91 8.25 -5.55
N LEU A 131 2.69 7.81 -5.80
CA LEU A 131 1.51 8.65 -6.04
C LEU A 131 0.75 8.87 -4.73
N CYS A 132 0.81 10.05 -4.17
CA CYS A 132 0.17 10.42 -2.93
C CYS A 132 -0.97 11.43 -3.16
N GLY A 133 -1.96 11.44 -2.29
CA GLY A 133 -3.06 12.41 -2.35
C GLY A 133 -4.28 11.95 -1.56
N PRO A 134 -5.25 12.82 -1.33
CA PRO A 134 -6.46 12.48 -0.57
C PRO A 134 -7.28 11.39 -1.26
N SER A 135 -8.27 10.86 -0.55
CA SER A 135 -9.25 9.96 -1.17
C SER A 135 -9.90 10.64 -2.38
N ARG A 136 -10.16 9.85 -3.44
CA ARG A 136 -10.71 10.35 -4.72
C ARG A 136 -9.80 11.30 -5.52
N ALA A 137 -8.55 11.49 -5.14
CA ALA A 137 -7.58 12.23 -5.97
C ALA A 137 -7.22 11.49 -7.28
N GLY A 138 -7.79 10.31 -7.56
CA GLY A 138 -7.57 9.55 -8.79
C GLY A 138 -6.25 8.76 -8.80
N LYS A 139 -5.67 8.43 -7.65
CA LYS A 139 -4.47 7.56 -7.54
C LYS A 139 -4.65 6.27 -8.33
N THR A 140 -5.69 5.50 -8.02
CA THR A 140 -5.96 4.19 -8.64
C THR A 140 -6.20 4.30 -10.15
N THR A 141 -6.88 5.35 -10.62
CA THR A 141 -7.10 5.59 -12.06
C THR A 141 -5.78 5.86 -12.77
N LEU A 142 -4.91 6.68 -12.19
CA LEU A 142 -3.58 6.95 -12.74
C LEU A 142 -2.69 5.70 -12.70
N THR A 143 -2.73 4.94 -11.60
CA THR A 143 -2.03 3.65 -11.48
C THR A 143 -2.49 2.66 -12.56
N ALA A 144 -3.81 2.58 -12.81
CA ALA A 144 -4.35 1.72 -13.87
C ALA A 144 -3.93 2.18 -15.28
N ALA A 145 -3.82 3.49 -15.51
CA ALA A 145 -3.32 4.04 -16.78
C ALA A 145 -1.84 3.72 -16.98
N LEU A 146 -1.01 3.92 -15.96
CA LEU A 146 0.43 3.57 -15.98
C LEU A 146 0.64 2.06 -16.20
N LEU A 147 -0.19 1.20 -15.56
CA LEU A 147 -0.17 -0.23 -15.81
C LEU A 147 -0.53 -0.56 -17.27
N GLY A 148 -1.52 0.13 -17.84
CA GLY A 148 -1.91 0.00 -19.26
C GLY A 148 -0.82 0.46 -20.23
N ASP A 149 0.04 1.38 -19.80
CA ASP A 149 1.21 1.87 -20.56
C ASP A 149 2.47 0.98 -20.38
N GLY A 150 2.33 -0.16 -19.69
CA GLY A 150 3.38 -1.16 -19.51
C GLY A 150 4.23 -0.99 -18.25
N HIS A 151 3.93 -0.03 -17.41
CA HIS A 151 4.66 0.16 -16.16
C HIS A 151 4.20 -0.80 -15.07
N ARG A 152 5.08 -1.14 -14.13
CA ARG A 152 4.84 -2.17 -13.12
C ARG A 152 4.28 -1.57 -11.82
N VAL A 153 3.08 -1.97 -11.42
CA VAL A 153 2.49 -1.54 -10.14
C VAL A 153 3.18 -2.26 -8.98
N LEU A 154 3.73 -1.50 -8.05
CA LEU A 154 4.38 -2.01 -6.83
C LEU A 154 3.41 -2.12 -5.67
N THR A 155 2.58 -1.09 -5.47
CA THR A 155 1.56 -1.02 -4.42
C THR A 155 0.34 -0.24 -4.92
N GLU A 156 -0.83 -0.44 -4.30
CA GLU A 156 -2.07 0.23 -4.74
C GLU A 156 -2.55 1.31 -3.75
N ASP A 157 -2.70 0.98 -2.48
CA ASP A 157 -3.36 1.84 -1.48
C ASP A 157 -2.48 2.05 -0.24
N LEU A 158 -1.77 1.00 0.17
CA LEU A 158 -0.77 1.02 1.23
C LEU A 158 0.61 0.84 0.62
N SER A 159 1.49 1.80 0.81
CA SER A 159 2.90 1.71 0.41
C SER A 159 3.79 1.54 1.63
N CYS A 160 4.72 0.60 1.55
CA CYS A 160 5.77 0.35 2.53
C CYS A 160 7.08 0.95 2.02
N LEU A 161 7.58 1.96 2.70
CA LEU A 161 8.78 2.69 2.30
C LEU A 161 9.91 2.42 3.28
N ARG A 162 11.05 2.00 2.77
CA ARG A 162 12.31 1.94 3.51
C ARG A 162 13.02 3.29 3.35
N PRO A 163 13.17 4.10 4.43
CA PRO A 163 13.71 5.45 4.30
C PRO A 163 15.24 5.50 4.17
N ALA A 164 15.95 4.52 4.72
CA ALA A 164 17.42 4.50 4.80
C ALA A 164 17.99 3.10 4.55
N PRO A 165 19.27 2.95 4.15
CA PRO A 165 20.21 4.01 3.77
C PRO A 165 19.92 4.63 2.39
N SER A 166 19.17 3.93 1.53
CA SER A 166 18.71 4.41 0.23
C SER A 166 17.20 4.25 0.16
N PRO A 167 16.45 5.34 0.00
CA PRO A 167 14.99 5.28 -0.05
C PRO A 167 14.49 4.30 -1.11
N ALA A 168 13.60 3.40 -0.69
CA ALA A 168 13.06 2.38 -1.58
C ALA A 168 11.59 2.05 -1.25
N VAL A 169 10.84 1.61 -2.25
CA VAL A 169 9.52 0.99 -2.08
C VAL A 169 9.70 -0.52 -1.97
N LEU A 170 9.09 -1.11 -0.96
CA LEU A 170 8.97 -2.56 -0.85
C LEU A 170 7.65 -2.96 -1.51
N PRO A 171 7.71 -3.79 -2.58
CA PRO A 171 6.51 -4.19 -3.30
C PRO A 171 5.50 -4.90 -2.41
N GLY A 172 4.26 -4.44 -2.48
CA GLY A 172 3.12 -5.03 -1.79
C GLY A 172 2.46 -6.14 -2.58
N PRO A 173 1.18 -6.46 -2.26
CA PRO A 173 0.44 -7.51 -2.95
C PRO A 173 0.39 -7.24 -4.46
N ALA A 174 0.56 -8.29 -5.26
CA ALA A 174 0.46 -8.22 -6.73
C ALA A 174 -1.01 -8.11 -7.17
N MET A 175 -1.64 -7.02 -6.77
CA MET A 175 -3.07 -6.77 -6.94
C MET A 175 -3.34 -5.29 -7.22
N LEU A 176 -4.43 -5.02 -7.96
CA LEU A 176 -4.95 -3.67 -8.19
C LEU A 176 -6.48 -3.69 -8.11
N ARG A 177 -7.07 -2.82 -7.26
CA ARG A 177 -8.53 -2.66 -7.12
C ARG A 177 -9.00 -1.42 -7.84
N VAL A 178 -9.53 -1.60 -9.04
CA VAL A 178 -9.93 -0.51 -9.93
C VAL A 178 -11.42 -0.26 -9.82
N ARG A 179 -11.87 1.00 -9.79
CA ARG A 179 -13.29 1.33 -9.89
C ARG A 179 -13.87 0.83 -11.21
N ARG A 180 -15.14 0.40 -11.20
CA ARG A 180 -15.81 -0.19 -12.38
C ARG A 180 -15.77 0.72 -13.60
N ASP A 181 -16.02 2.03 -13.42
CA ASP A 181 -15.96 3.02 -14.50
C ASP A 181 -14.55 3.16 -15.10
N ALA A 182 -13.53 3.20 -14.24
CA ALA A 182 -12.13 3.24 -14.68
C ALA A 182 -11.71 1.93 -15.37
N TYR A 183 -12.14 0.77 -14.85
CA TYR A 183 -11.89 -0.52 -15.49
C TYR A 183 -12.50 -0.61 -16.89
N GLN A 184 -13.76 -0.18 -17.05
CA GLN A 184 -14.45 -0.19 -18.35
C GLN A 184 -13.74 0.68 -19.40
N ARG A 185 -13.19 1.84 -18.99
CA ARG A 185 -12.53 2.78 -19.87
C ARG A 185 -11.09 2.41 -20.19
N LEU A 186 -10.32 2.03 -19.17
CA LEU A 186 -8.88 1.81 -19.30
C LEU A 186 -8.52 0.37 -19.64
N LYS A 187 -9.38 -0.59 -19.24
CA LYS A 187 -9.15 -2.04 -19.41
C LYS A 187 -7.72 -2.45 -19.04
N PRO A 188 -7.24 -2.06 -17.82
CA PRO A 188 -5.88 -2.39 -17.44
C PRO A 188 -5.66 -3.90 -17.47
N PRO A 189 -4.44 -4.37 -17.83
CA PRO A 189 -4.13 -5.80 -17.85
C PRO A 189 -4.15 -6.42 -16.45
N GLY A 190 -4.41 -7.73 -16.37
CA GLY A 190 -4.50 -8.51 -15.15
C GLY A 190 -5.71 -9.44 -15.15
N ALA A 191 -5.65 -10.50 -14.34
CA ALA A 191 -6.75 -11.46 -14.20
C ALA A 191 -7.79 -10.95 -13.20
N VAL A 192 -9.06 -10.89 -13.58
CA VAL A 192 -10.15 -10.54 -12.65
C VAL A 192 -10.35 -11.70 -11.67
N VAL A 193 -10.09 -11.45 -10.39
CA VAL A 193 -10.20 -12.44 -9.30
C VAL A 193 -11.33 -12.15 -8.33
N GLY A 194 -11.89 -10.94 -8.36
CA GLY A 194 -13.00 -10.55 -7.51
C GLY A 194 -13.72 -9.30 -8.00
N ARG A 195 -14.89 -9.07 -7.43
CA ARG A 195 -15.71 -7.88 -7.68
C ARG A 195 -16.47 -7.54 -6.41
N ASP A 196 -16.41 -6.29 -6.00
CA ASP A 196 -17.28 -5.75 -4.97
C ASP A 196 -18.28 -4.73 -5.58
N HIS A 197 -18.97 -3.97 -4.73
CA HIS A 197 -20.02 -3.05 -5.16
C HIS A 197 -19.50 -2.05 -6.21
N ASP A 198 -18.31 -1.46 -6.05
CA ASP A 198 -17.79 -0.40 -6.91
C ASP A 198 -16.42 -0.67 -7.55
N ARG A 199 -15.79 -1.80 -7.24
CA ARG A 199 -14.43 -2.14 -7.71
C ARG A 199 -14.35 -3.50 -8.40
N ILE A 200 -13.35 -3.61 -9.25
CA ILE A 200 -12.87 -4.84 -9.88
C ILE A 200 -11.49 -5.14 -9.28
N HIS A 201 -11.30 -6.35 -8.78
CA HIS A 201 -10.04 -6.80 -8.20
C HIS A 201 -9.25 -7.57 -9.26
N LEU A 202 -8.09 -7.05 -9.61
CA LEU A 202 -7.19 -7.61 -10.60
C LEU A 202 -5.99 -8.24 -9.91
N MET A 203 -5.70 -9.48 -10.21
CA MET A 203 -4.42 -10.09 -9.89
C MET A 203 -3.43 -9.77 -11.00
N LEU A 204 -2.26 -9.30 -10.61
CA LEU A 204 -1.14 -9.04 -11.51
C LEU A 204 -0.30 -10.31 -11.58
N ASP A 205 -0.16 -10.88 -12.76
CA ASP A 205 0.55 -12.13 -13.02
C ASP A 205 1.64 -11.97 -14.09
N GLY A 206 2.43 -13.02 -14.32
CA GLY A 206 3.51 -12.98 -15.27
C GLY A 206 4.47 -11.80 -15.05
N GLU A 207 4.76 -11.05 -16.09
CA GLU A 207 5.64 -9.87 -16.06
C GLU A 207 5.04 -8.72 -15.24
N LEU A 208 3.70 -8.58 -15.21
CA LEU A 208 3.01 -7.56 -14.43
C LEU A 208 3.19 -7.74 -12.92
N ARG A 209 3.33 -8.99 -12.46
CA ARG A 209 3.61 -9.30 -11.06
C ARG A 209 4.95 -8.74 -10.64
N GLY A 210 5.97 -8.85 -11.48
CA GLY A 210 7.35 -8.52 -11.16
C GLY A 210 7.89 -9.33 -9.98
N ASP A 211 9.10 -9.01 -9.56
CA ASP A 211 9.69 -9.56 -8.35
C ASP A 211 9.41 -8.70 -7.11
N GLY A 212 9.73 -9.23 -5.93
CA GLY A 212 9.52 -8.56 -4.65
C GLY A 212 10.74 -7.80 -4.13
N ARG A 213 11.77 -7.54 -4.96
CA ARG A 213 12.94 -6.77 -4.55
C ARG A 213 12.56 -5.30 -4.29
N PRO A 214 13.18 -4.65 -3.29
CA PRO A 214 13.01 -3.23 -3.07
C PRO A 214 13.38 -2.44 -4.34
N VAL A 215 12.53 -1.47 -4.71
CA VAL A 215 12.73 -0.61 -5.89
C VAL A 215 13.13 0.79 -5.41
N PRO A 216 14.27 1.36 -5.87
CA PRO A 216 14.72 2.68 -5.47
C PRO A 216 13.63 3.74 -5.70
N LEU A 217 13.30 4.52 -4.67
CA LEU A 217 12.31 5.61 -4.78
C LEU A 217 12.95 6.81 -5.46
N ARG A 218 12.45 7.17 -6.64
CA ARG A 218 12.96 8.28 -7.48
C ARG A 218 12.20 9.57 -7.27
N ALA A 219 10.89 9.49 -7.06
CA ALA A 219 10.05 10.67 -6.85
C ALA A 219 8.81 10.37 -6.02
N VAL A 220 8.32 11.39 -5.32
CA VAL A 220 6.99 11.39 -4.70
C VAL A 220 6.14 12.45 -5.37
N LEU A 221 4.95 12.09 -5.85
CA LEU A 221 4.02 12.98 -6.52
C LEU A 221 2.79 13.22 -5.65
N LEU A 222 2.62 14.43 -5.19
CA LEU A 222 1.43 14.89 -4.49
C LEU A 222 0.38 15.31 -5.53
N LEU A 223 -0.66 14.50 -5.70
CA LEU A 223 -1.68 14.72 -6.71
C LEU A 223 -2.60 15.89 -6.32
N ARG A 224 -2.68 16.89 -7.19
CA ARG A 224 -3.51 18.09 -7.05
C ARG A 224 -4.50 18.19 -8.21
N SER A 225 -5.73 18.59 -7.91
CA SER A 225 -6.73 18.86 -8.96
C SER A 225 -6.46 20.22 -9.58
N SER A 226 -6.49 20.29 -10.92
CA SER A 226 -6.31 21.50 -11.72
C SER A 226 -7.01 21.32 -13.07
N ASP A 227 -7.10 22.34 -13.88
CA ASP A 227 -7.59 22.34 -15.26
C ASP A 227 -6.49 22.07 -16.31
N HIS A 228 -5.23 22.05 -15.91
CA HIS A 228 -4.06 21.78 -16.76
C HIS A 228 -3.08 20.81 -16.08
N VAL A 229 -2.18 20.25 -16.88
CA VAL A 229 -1.10 19.37 -16.40
C VAL A 229 0.14 20.21 -16.17
N GLN A 230 0.61 20.27 -14.92
CA GLN A 230 1.82 20.98 -14.51
C GLN A 230 2.43 20.30 -13.30
N SER A 231 3.75 20.31 -13.21
CA SER A 231 4.48 19.87 -12.01
C SER A 231 5.32 21.00 -11.43
N GLU A 232 5.39 21.06 -10.12
CA GLU A 232 6.24 21.99 -9.39
C GLU A 232 6.94 21.30 -8.23
N ARG A 233 8.18 21.66 -7.97
CA ARG A 233 8.97 21.12 -6.85
C ARG A 233 8.41 21.61 -5.54
N VAL A 234 8.26 20.71 -4.57
CA VAL A 234 7.79 21.05 -3.22
C VAL A 234 9.00 21.18 -2.29
N PRO A 235 9.13 22.28 -1.54
CA PRO A 235 10.17 22.40 -0.51
C PRO A 235 10.03 21.31 0.56
N PRO A 236 11.15 20.78 1.12
CA PRO A 236 11.11 19.66 2.07
C PRO A 236 10.16 19.86 3.26
N GLN A 237 10.12 21.07 3.85
CA GLN A 237 9.24 21.37 4.99
C GLN A 237 7.75 21.28 4.65
N ASP A 238 7.36 21.72 3.45
CA ASP A 238 5.96 21.63 2.98
C ASP A 238 5.60 20.22 2.59
N ALA A 239 6.53 19.52 1.95
CA ALA A 239 6.40 18.11 1.62
C ALA A 239 6.21 17.25 2.88
N LEU A 240 6.98 17.48 3.94
CA LEU A 240 6.88 16.77 5.21
C LEU A 240 5.47 16.92 5.83
N ARG A 241 4.94 18.15 5.82
CA ARG A 241 3.57 18.42 6.31
C ARG A 241 2.54 17.62 5.54
N ASP A 242 2.62 17.61 4.22
CA ASP A 242 1.67 16.89 3.36
C ASP A 242 1.79 15.36 3.52
N LEU A 243 3.01 14.83 3.54
CA LEU A 243 3.25 13.40 3.75
C LEU A 243 2.82 12.96 5.16
N TRP A 244 3.05 13.80 6.18
CA TRP A 244 2.56 13.51 7.52
C TRP A 244 1.02 13.45 7.58
N ALA A 245 0.34 14.33 6.87
CA ALA A 245 -1.12 14.30 6.75
C ALA A 245 -1.64 13.04 6.03
N LEU A 246 -0.86 12.49 5.09
CA LEU A 246 -1.16 11.28 4.34
C LEU A 246 -0.59 10.00 5.00
N SER A 247 0.22 10.14 6.05
CA SER A 247 0.70 9.01 6.81
C SER A 247 -0.44 8.34 7.55
N LEU A 248 -0.35 7.02 7.70
CA LEU A 248 -1.31 6.30 8.52
C LEU A 248 -1.07 6.67 9.99
N LYS A 249 -2.13 7.15 10.64
CA LYS A 249 -2.07 7.54 12.06
C LYS A 249 -1.91 6.31 12.92
N LEU A 250 -0.66 5.96 13.20
CA LEU A 250 -0.29 4.83 14.03
C LEU A 250 -0.78 5.00 15.47
N PRO A 251 -1.19 3.92 16.15
CA PRO A 251 -1.79 4.02 17.47
C PRO A 251 -0.79 4.39 18.57
N LEU A 252 0.48 3.96 18.44
CA LEU A 252 1.51 4.16 19.44
C LEU A 252 2.37 5.40 19.13
N GLU A 253 2.77 6.12 20.21
CA GLU A 253 3.60 7.32 20.11
C GLU A 253 4.98 7.04 19.51
N GLU A 254 5.62 5.96 19.97
CA GLU A 254 6.94 5.53 19.47
C GLU A 254 6.92 5.18 17.96
N ASP A 255 5.83 4.56 17.49
CA ASP A 255 5.65 4.27 16.07
C ASP A 255 5.44 5.54 15.27
N ARG A 256 4.66 6.51 15.81
CA ARG A 256 4.48 7.81 15.18
C ARG A 256 5.79 8.58 15.09
N SER A 257 6.59 8.56 16.17
CA SER A 257 7.91 9.20 16.19
C SER A 257 8.85 8.60 15.16
N ARG A 258 8.96 7.27 15.09
CA ARG A 258 9.76 6.56 14.08
C ARG A 258 9.31 6.89 12.66
N CYS A 259 7.99 6.85 12.41
CA CYS A 259 7.42 7.20 11.12
C CYS A 259 7.76 8.65 10.74
N PHE A 260 7.65 9.61 11.67
CA PHE A 260 8.00 11.00 11.43
C PHE A 260 9.47 11.17 11.02
N HIS A 261 10.40 10.54 11.77
CA HIS A 261 11.83 10.57 11.43
C HIS A 261 12.11 9.95 10.05
N GLY A 262 11.44 8.84 9.72
CA GLY A 262 11.56 8.24 8.39
C GLY A 262 11.04 9.15 7.27
N LEU A 263 9.97 9.90 7.52
CA LEU A 263 9.47 10.90 6.56
C LEU A 263 10.45 12.07 6.37
N VAL A 264 11.09 12.53 7.44
CA VAL A 264 12.17 13.56 7.34
C VAL A 264 13.27 13.03 6.42
N GLN A 265 13.77 11.81 6.67
CA GLN A 265 14.81 11.21 5.81
C GLN A 265 14.37 11.11 4.34
N LEU A 266 13.09 10.73 4.10
CA LEU A 266 12.55 10.65 2.74
C LEU A 266 12.48 12.03 2.06
N THR A 267 12.03 13.07 2.78
CA THR A 267 11.91 14.43 2.20
C THR A 267 13.27 15.07 1.88
N ASP A 268 14.30 14.68 2.61
CA ASP A 268 15.67 15.15 2.35
C ASP A 268 16.34 14.42 1.17
N ALA A 269 15.97 13.14 0.97
CA ALA A 269 16.67 12.28 0.01
C ALA A 269 15.97 12.14 -1.35
N VAL A 270 14.66 12.41 -1.43
CA VAL A 270 13.85 12.15 -2.64
C VAL A 270 13.14 13.42 -3.10
N PRO A 271 13.17 13.71 -4.43
CA PRO A 271 12.40 14.82 -4.98
C PRO A 271 10.89 14.62 -4.79
N ILE A 272 10.23 15.68 -4.30
CA ILE A 272 8.78 15.69 -4.10
C ILE A 272 8.17 16.79 -4.98
N TRP A 273 7.10 16.44 -5.68
CA TRP A 273 6.45 17.31 -6.65
C TRP A 273 4.96 17.41 -6.38
N ASN A 274 4.36 18.58 -6.50
CA ASN A 274 2.95 18.71 -6.76
C ASN A 274 2.72 18.37 -8.24
N LEU A 275 1.84 17.40 -8.51
CA LEU A 275 1.38 17.10 -9.86
C LEU A 275 -0.05 17.60 -10.01
N HIS A 276 -0.18 18.79 -10.57
CA HIS A 276 -1.46 19.42 -10.92
C HIS A 276 -2.01 18.75 -12.18
N ARG A 277 -3.29 18.35 -12.17
CA ARG A 277 -3.88 17.68 -13.31
C ARG A 277 -5.41 17.70 -13.30
N PRO A 278 -6.04 17.70 -14.49
CA PRO A 278 -7.46 17.47 -14.62
C PRO A 278 -7.84 16.04 -14.22
N LEU A 279 -9.00 15.89 -13.59
CA LEU A 279 -9.56 14.56 -13.22
C LEU A 279 -10.37 13.94 -14.36
N THR A 280 -9.93 14.07 -15.60
CA THR A 280 -10.59 13.56 -16.79
C THR A 280 -9.73 12.54 -17.53
N TYR A 281 -10.38 11.55 -18.13
CA TYR A 281 -9.67 10.48 -18.86
C TYR A 281 -8.90 11.00 -20.09
N GLY A 282 -9.38 12.08 -20.74
CA GLY A 282 -8.72 12.65 -21.91
C GLY A 282 -7.33 13.22 -21.64
N HIS A 283 -7.03 13.59 -20.39
CA HIS A 283 -5.72 14.13 -20.02
C HIS A 283 -4.75 13.05 -19.48
N LEU A 284 -5.23 11.80 -19.27
CA LEU A 284 -4.37 10.73 -18.73
C LEU A 284 -3.09 10.50 -19.53
N PRO A 285 -3.07 10.49 -20.88
CA PRO A 285 -1.81 10.32 -21.61
C PRO A 285 -0.76 11.39 -21.29
N ALA A 286 -1.18 12.66 -21.20
CA ALA A 286 -0.28 13.74 -20.81
C ALA A 286 0.21 13.61 -19.36
N VAL A 287 -0.67 13.16 -18.45
CA VAL A 287 -0.29 12.92 -17.04
C VAL A 287 0.67 11.76 -16.91
N VAL A 288 0.47 10.65 -17.66
CA VAL A 288 1.38 9.49 -17.69
C VAL A 288 2.76 9.91 -18.21
N ALA A 289 2.82 10.67 -19.30
CA ALA A 289 4.08 11.20 -19.82
C ALA A 289 4.81 12.09 -18.81
N GLU A 290 4.08 12.94 -18.08
CA GLU A 290 4.67 13.80 -17.05
C GLU A 290 5.20 12.99 -15.86
N VAL A 291 4.48 11.96 -15.43
CA VAL A 291 4.95 11.04 -14.37
C VAL A 291 6.25 10.34 -14.79
N ALA A 292 6.33 9.83 -16.03
CA ALA A 292 7.54 9.20 -16.57
C ALA A 292 8.71 10.19 -16.61
N ARG A 293 8.48 11.41 -17.09
CA ARG A 293 9.48 12.48 -17.10
C ARG A 293 10.03 12.77 -15.70
N LEU A 294 9.15 12.88 -14.69
CA LEU A 294 9.56 13.17 -13.30
C LEU A 294 10.34 12.01 -12.65
N CYS A 295 10.10 10.77 -13.06
CA CYS A 295 10.88 9.61 -12.62
C CYS A 295 12.32 9.64 -13.17
N SER A 296 12.52 10.23 -14.33
CA SER A 296 13.81 10.29 -15.03
C SER A 296 14.68 11.49 -14.62
N VAL A 297 14.17 12.41 -13.80
CA VAL A 297 14.94 13.54 -13.26
C VAL A 297 15.88 13.02 -12.16
N PRO A 298 17.20 13.26 -12.28
CA PRO A 298 18.19 12.81 -11.31
C PRO A 298 18.07 13.51 -9.95
#